data_fc1ac29ceaad4571d5349fd835159b3d
#
_entry.id   fc1ac29ceaad4571d5349fd835159b3d
#
_cell.length_a   1.000
_cell.length_b   1.000
_cell.length_c   1.000
_cell.angle_alpha   90.00
_cell.angle_beta   90.00
_cell.angle_gamma   90.00
#
_symmetry.space_group_name_H-M   'P 1'
#
loop_
_entity.id
_entity.type
_entity.pdbx_description
1 polymer ?
#
loop_
_entity_poly.entity_id
_entity_poly.type
_entity_poly.pdbx_seq_one_letter_code
_entity_poly.pdbx_strand_id
1 'polypeptide(L)'
;MEKEYVQIFGIMMELLDKMAEILGDEVVSPEEFQQILETGMTQAKVALIPPSMDQVLIGDMERTRLKDVCALFFVGVNEGNIPKNTQSGGILTEMDRAFFKDQGMELAPGPKELMNMQRFYLYLNLTKPKELLSLSYSQSNGRGEACSPAFLIHTIKRLFPKLKETRADQPESQMELLETPGTSLEYL
;
A
#
# COMPACT_ATOMS: atom_id res chain seq x y z
N MET A 1 1.37 4.17 -22.98
CA MET A 1 0.49 5.17 -23.64
C MET A 1 -0.55 4.50 -24.57
N GLU A 2 -0.18 3.81 -25.64
CA GLU A 2 -1.18 3.25 -26.58
C GLU A 2 -2.17 2.27 -25.92
N LYS A 3 -1.71 1.39 -25.06
CA LYS A 3 -2.56 0.43 -24.32
C LYS A 3 -3.49 1.10 -23.30
N GLU A 4 -3.07 2.20 -22.72
CA GLU A 4 -3.86 2.98 -21.78
C GLU A 4 -5.02 3.70 -22.48
N TYR A 5 -4.76 4.27 -23.66
CA TYR A 5 -5.80 4.89 -24.47
C TYR A 5 -6.87 3.89 -24.93
N VAL A 6 -6.46 2.68 -25.32
CA VAL A 6 -7.40 1.62 -25.70
C VAL A 6 -8.29 1.22 -24.51
N GLN A 7 -7.71 1.15 -23.31
CA GLN A 7 -8.46 0.81 -22.10
C GLN A 7 -9.44 1.95 -21.70
N ILE A 8 -8.99 3.21 -21.75
CA ILE A 8 -9.85 4.37 -21.48
C ILE A 8 -11.01 4.42 -22.47
N PHE A 9 -10.73 4.20 -23.76
CA PHE A 9 -11.76 4.14 -24.77
C PHE A 9 -12.80 3.05 -24.48
N GLY A 10 -12.34 1.84 -24.09
CA GLY A 10 -13.23 0.74 -23.71
C GLY A 10 -14.15 1.10 -22.54
N ILE A 11 -13.59 1.68 -21.48
CA ILE A 11 -14.34 2.13 -20.29
C ILE A 11 -15.37 3.19 -20.66
N MET A 12 -15.01 4.12 -21.56
CA MET A 12 -15.91 5.17 -22.01
C MET A 12 -17.09 4.60 -22.83
N MET A 13 -16.82 3.64 -23.71
CA MET A 13 -17.86 2.97 -24.46
C MET A 13 -18.80 2.17 -23.56
N GLU A 14 -18.27 1.41 -22.60
CA GLU A 14 -19.10 0.70 -21.61
C GLU A 14 -19.97 1.63 -20.78
N LEU A 15 -19.47 2.82 -20.43
CA LEU A 15 -20.24 3.82 -19.70
C LEU A 15 -21.40 4.36 -20.56
N LEU A 16 -21.13 4.67 -21.83
CA LEU A 16 -22.14 5.16 -22.74
C LEU A 16 -23.20 4.09 -23.03
N ASP A 17 -22.80 2.83 -23.19
CA ASP A 17 -23.73 1.72 -23.39
C ASP A 17 -24.65 1.53 -22.18
N LYS A 18 -24.10 1.62 -20.97
CA LYS A 18 -24.89 1.58 -19.71
C LYS A 18 -25.84 2.76 -19.59
N MET A 19 -25.39 3.96 -19.96
CA MET A 19 -26.28 5.12 -20.00
C MET A 19 -27.42 4.93 -20.99
N ALA A 20 -27.15 4.40 -22.18
CA ALA A 20 -28.17 4.11 -23.18
C ALA A 20 -29.16 3.05 -22.68
N GLU A 21 -28.66 2.02 -21.98
CA GLU A 21 -29.51 0.97 -21.38
C GLU A 21 -30.42 1.50 -20.27
N ILE A 22 -29.88 2.37 -19.40
CA ILE A 22 -30.62 2.91 -18.24
C ILE A 22 -31.61 3.99 -18.66
N LEU A 23 -31.21 4.91 -19.53
CA LEU A 23 -32.05 6.01 -19.97
C LEU A 23 -33.10 5.56 -20.98
N GLY A 24 -32.80 4.52 -21.79
CA GLY A 24 -33.73 3.99 -22.78
C GLY A 24 -34.26 5.07 -23.72
N ASP A 25 -35.60 5.22 -23.73
CA ASP A 25 -36.30 6.21 -24.55
C ASP A 25 -36.61 7.51 -23.75
N GLU A 26 -36.05 7.69 -22.56
CA GLU A 26 -36.26 8.92 -21.78
C GLU A 26 -35.56 10.11 -22.43
N VAL A 27 -36.31 11.22 -22.55
CA VAL A 27 -35.77 12.48 -23.07
C VAL A 27 -35.10 13.23 -21.94
N VAL A 28 -33.79 13.31 -21.96
CA VAL A 28 -33.01 14.07 -20.98
C VAL A 28 -32.53 15.38 -21.60
N SER A 29 -32.40 16.40 -20.77
CA SER A 29 -31.80 17.67 -21.22
C SER A 29 -30.28 17.51 -21.40
N PRO A 30 -29.64 18.37 -22.23
CA PRO A 30 -28.17 18.33 -22.37
C PRO A 30 -27.42 18.48 -21.05
N GLU A 31 -27.97 19.31 -20.13
CA GLU A 31 -27.40 19.55 -18.81
C GLU A 31 -27.47 18.31 -17.90
N GLU A 32 -28.61 17.61 -17.92
CA GLU A 32 -28.78 16.35 -17.18
C GLU A 32 -27.86 15.25 -17.74
N PHE A 33 -27.78 15.14 -19.06
CA PHE A 33 -26.87 14.19 -19.70
C PHE A 33 -25.42 14.45 -19.30
N GLN A 34 -24.97 15.71 -19.29
CA GLN A 34 -23.62 16.08 -18.85
C GLN A 34 -23.37 15.67 -17.39
N GLN A 35 -24.30 15.95 -16.48
CA GLN A 35 -24.14 15.58 -15.06
C GLN A 35 -24.04 14.07 -14.84
N ILE A 36 -24.86 13.28 -15.55
CA ILE A 36 -24.83 11.83 -15.49
C ILE A 36 -23.49 11.31 -16.02
N LEU A 37 -23.04 11.84 -17.15
CA LEU A 37 -21.78 11.46 -17.78
C LEU A 37 -20.58 11.81 -16.86
N GLU A 38 -20.52 13.01 -16.31
CA GLU A 38 -19.46 13.42 -15.37
C GLU A 38 -19.44 12.54 -14.12
N THR A 39 -20.60 12.22 -13.56
CA THR A 39 -20.72 11.31 -12.42
C THR A 39 -20.21 9.92 -12.75
N GLY A 40 -20.57 9.38 -13.90
CA GLY A 40 -20.11 8.09 -14.40
C GLY A 40 -18.59 8.06 -14.60
N MET A 41 -18.04 9.12 -15.20
CA MET A 41 -16.60 9.25 -15.43
C MET A 41 -15.79 9.34 -14.12
N THR A 42 -16.33 10.01 -13.09
CA THR A 42 -15.65 10.06 -11.77
C THR A 42 -15.61 8.71 -11.05
N GLN A 43 -16.55 7.82 -11.36
CA GLN A 43 -16.57 6.45 -10.83
C GLN A 43 -15.74 5.46 -11.67
N ALA A 44 -15.39 5.83 -12.91
CA ALA A 44 -14.59 4.99 -13.79
C ALA A 44 -13.16 4.82 -13.22
N LYS A 45 -12.77 3.57 -12.95
CA LYS A 45 -11.43 3.23 -12.48
C LYS A 45 -10.65 2.61 -13.63
N VAL A 46 -9.60 3.28 -14.05
CA VAL A 46 -8.64 2.70 -14.97
C VAL A 46 -7.80 1.69 -14.19
N ALA A 47 -7.88 0.41 -14.53
CA ALA A 47 -7.01 -0.60 -13.93
C ALA A 47 -5.57 -0.35 -14.39
N LEU A 48 -4.64 -0.29 -13.43
CA LEU A 48 -3.22 -0.23 -13.77
C LEU A 48 -2.83 -1.48 -14.56
N ILE A 49 -2.14 -1.27 -15.67
CA ILE A 49 -1.60 -2.36 -16.49
C ILE A 49 -0.70 -3.21 -15.59
N PRO A 50 -0.82 -4.55 -15.64
CA PRO A 50 0.05 -5.41 -14.84
C PRO A 50 1.52 -5.07 -15.13
N PRO A 51 2.38 -5.02 -14.09
CA PRO A 51 3.77 -4.64 -14.23
C PRO A 51 4.47 -5.53 -15.26
N SER A 52 5.20 -4.92 -16.18
CA SER A 52 6.10 -5.64 -17.07
C SER A 52 7.26 -6.23 -16.25
N MET A 53 8.00 -7.21 -16.81
CA MET A 53 9.08 -7.89 -16.09
C MET A 53 10.24 -6.97 -15.66
N ASP A 54 10.29 -5.75 -16.19
CA ASP A 54 11.35 -4.76 -15.91
C ASP A 54 10.75 -3.51 -15.21
N GLN A 55 10.08 -3.73 -14.09
CA GLN A 55 9.48 -2.64 -13.30
C GLN A 55 9.66 -2.87 -11.80
N VAL A 56 9.85 -1.77 -11.07
CA VAL A 56 9.81 -1.78 -9.61
C VAL A 56 8.35 -1.76 -9.15
N LEU A 57 7.96 -2.75 -8.36
CA LEU A 57 6.64 -2.81 -7.75
C LEU A 57 6.65 -2.03 -6.43
N ILE A 58 5.87 -0.96 -6.36
CA ILE A 58 5.65 -0.20 -5.14
C ILE A 58 4.24 -0.49 -4.64
N GLY A 59 4.10 -0.82 -3.36
CA GLY A 59 2.80 -1.16 -2.82
C GLY A 59 2.73 -1.15 -1.31
N ASP A 60 1.52 -1.32 -0.79
CA ASP A 60 1.22 -1.42 0.63
C ASP A 60 1.32 -2.87 1.10
N MET A 61 1.78 -3.08 2.34
CA MET A 61 1.98 -4.39 2.95
C MET A 61 0.70 -5.26 2.95
N GLU A 62 -0.46 -4.66 3.13
CA GLU A 62 -1.73 -5.39 3.29
C GLU A 62 -2.37 -5.73 1.94
N ARG A 63 -2.20 -4.86 0.93
CA ARG A 63 -2.89 -4.96 -0.36
C ARG A 63 -2.04 -5.60 -1.44
N THR A 64 -0.71 -5.48 -1.35
CA THR A 64 0.19 -5.96 -2.38
C THR A 64 0.44 -7.45 -2.23
N ARG A 65 0.16 -8.20 -3.29
CA ARG A 65 0.45 -9.64 -3.37
C ARG A 65 1.78 -9.84 -4.08
N LEU A 66 2.86 -9.87 -3.32
CA LEU A 66 4.18 -10.21 -3.84
C LEU A 66 4.18 -11.69 -4.26
N LYS A 67 4.67 -11.94 -5.46
CA LYS A 67 4.99 -13.30 -5.93
C LYS A 67 6.49 -13.55 -5.71
N ASP A 68 7.18 -13.93 -6.76
CA ASP A 68 8.62 -14.15 -6.71
C ASP A 68 9.35 -12.81 -6.91
N VAL A 69 9.98 -12.30 -5.85
CA VAL A 69 10.79 -11.09 -5.89
C VAL A 69 12.23 -11.42 -5.49
N CYS A 70 13.20 -10.89 -6.21
CA CYS A 70 14.62 -11.06 -5.86
C CYS A 70 14.96 -10.17 -4.65
N ALA A 71 14.55 -8.92 -4.67
CA ALA A 71 14.84 -7.94 -3.64
C ALA A 71 13.57 -7.29 -3.10
N LEU A 72 13.49 -7.07 -1.80
CA LEU A 72 12.44 -6.32 -1.13
C LEU A 72 13.06 -5.22 -0.27
N PHE A 73 12.66 -3.98 -0.56
CA PHE A 73 12.94 -2.80 0.25
C PHE A 73 11.70 -2.47 1.08
N PHE A 74 11.74 -2.81 2.35
CA PHE A 74 10.63 -2.58 3.26
C PHE A 74 10.89 -1.29 4.04
N VAL A 75 10.20 -0.22 3.66
CA VAL A 75 10.46 1.13 4.15
C VAL A 75 9.47 1.55 5.24
N GLY A 76 9.88 2.47 6.10
CA GLY A 76 9.01 3.03 7.15
C GLY A 76 8.73 2.07 8.30
N VAL A 77 9.71 1.24 8.68
CA VAL A 77 9.60 0.27 9.79
C VAL A 77 9.70 1.00 11.14
N ASN A 78 8.77 1.90 11.37
CA ASN A 78 8.67 2.71 12.59
C ASN A 78 7.58 2.20 13.53
N GLU A 79 7.73 2.49 14.81
CA GLU A 79 6.70 2.25 15.82
C GLU A 79 5.41 3.00 15.45
N GLY A 80 4.27 2.33 15.62
CA GLY A 80 2.96 2.85 15.22
C GLY A 80 2.62 2.65 13.74
N ASN A 81 3.61 2.45 12.87
CA ASN A 81 3.40 2.08 11.48
C ASN A 81 3.36 0.56 11.29
N ILE A 82 4.24 -0.16 12.00
CA ILE A 82 4.38 -1.61 11.89
C ILE A 82 4.55 -2.24 13.28
N PRO A 83 3.55 -2.95 13.78
CA PRO A 83 2.18 -2.99 13.30
C PRO A 83 1.50 -1.62 13.41
N LYS A 84 0.52 -1.35 12.54
CA LYS A 84 -0.30 -0.13 12.65
C LYS A 84 -1.00 -0.13 14.02
N ASN A 85 -1.00 1.02 14.65
CA ASN A 85 -1.69 1.18 15.92
C ASN A 85 -3.20 1.05 15.68
N THR A 86 -3.78 -0.10 16.02
CA THR A 86 -5.22 -0.32 15.99
C THR A 86 -5.80 0.29 17.26
N GLN A 87 -6.33 1.50 17.16
CA GLN A 87 -7.03 2.13 18.29
C GLN A 87 -8.20 1.24 18.71
N SER A 88 -8.13 0.73 19.93
CA SER A 88 -9.26 0.09 20.58
C SER A 88 -10.19 1.18 21.11
N GLY A 89 -11.05 1.70 20.27
CA GLY A 89 -11.96 2.81 20.59
C GLY A 89 -13.40 2.52 20.20
N GLY A 90 -13.78 1.26 20.13
CA GLY A 90 -15.17 0.89 19.86
C GLY A 90 -16.03 0.84 21.13
N ILE A 91 -17.34 1.01 20.95
CA ILE A 91 -18.34 0.85 22.03
C ILE A 91 -18.34 -0.59 22.56
N LEU A 92 -17.96 -1.57 21.73
CA LEU A 92 -17.92 -3.00 22.07
C LEU A 92 -16.54 -3.40 22.60
N THR A 93 -16.52 -4.01 23.77
CA THR A 93 -15.32 -4.62 24.34
C THR A 93 -15.02 -5.97 23.69
N GLU A 94 -13.84 -6.54 23.96
CA GLU A 94 -13.50 -7.91 23.51
C GLU A 94 -14.44 -8.97 24.09
N MET A 95 -14.96 -8.76 25.31
CA MET A 95 -15.92 -9.66 25.94
C MET A 95 -17.28 -9.61 25.24
N ASP A 96 -17.75 -8.41 24.88
CA ASP A 96 -18.96 -8.24 24.09
C ASP A 96 -18.86 -8.92 22.74
N ARG A 97 -17.70 -8.78 22.07
CA ARG A 97 -17.42 -9.44 20.79
C ARG A 97 -17.46 -10.96 20.90
N ALA A 98 -16.87 -11.52 21.96
CA ALA A 98 -16.90 -12.95 22.20
C ALA A 98 -18.35 -13.43 22.43
N PHE A 99 -19.14 -12.69 23.23
CA PHE A 99 -20.56 -13.00 23.47
C PHE A 99 -21.38 -13.00 22.16
N PHE A 100 -21.23 -11.97 21.31
CA PHE A 100 -21.93 -11.91 20.02
C PHE A 100 -21.54 -13.06 19.09
N LYS A 101 -20.25 -13.41 19.07
CA LYS A 101 -19.75 -14.52 18.28
C LYS A 101 -20.36 -15.87 18.72
N ASP A 102 -20.47 -16.08 20.03
CA ASP A 102 -21.13 -17.29 20.59
C ASP A 102 -22.63 -17.36 20.26
N GLN A 103 -23.27 -16.20 20.04
CA GLN A 103 -24.65 -16.12 19.55
C GLN A 103 -24.74 -16.21 18.01
N GLY A 104 -23.67 -16.52 17.31
CA GLY A 104 -23.66 -16.68 15.85
C GLY A 104 -23.67 -15.36 15.06
N MET A 105 -23.43 -14.23 15.71
CA MET A 105 -23.31 -12.93 15.03
C MET A 105 -21.86 -12.66 14.65
N GLU A 106 -21.59 -12.54 13.34
CA GLU A 106 -20.28 -12.14 12.84
C GLU A 106 -20.13 -10.62 12.91
N LEU A 107 -19.15 -10.16 13.69
CA LEU A 107 -18.77 -8.77 13.78
C LEU A 107 -17.50 -8.51 12.93
N ALA A 108 -17.31 -7.25 12.52
CA ALA A 108 -16.05 -6.85 11.91
C ALA A 108 -14.85 -7.19 12.81
N PRO A 109 -13.66 -7.49 12.24
CA PRO A 109 -12.48 -7.89 13.02
C PRO A 109 -12.16 -6.91 14.14
N GLY A 110 -11.91 -7.44 15.33
CA GLY A 110 -11.47 -6.65 16.48
C GLY A 110 -9.98 -6.30 16.44
N PRO A 111 -9.49 -5.46 17.37
CA PRO A 111 -8.09 -5.04 17.43
C PRO A 111 -7.11 -6.22 17.47
N LYS A 112 -7.43 -7.27 18.20
CA LYS A 112 -6.61 -8.49 18.30
C LYS A 112 -6.54 -9.24 16.97
N GLU A 113 -7.66 -9.38 16.29
CA GLU A 113 -7.73 -10.03 14.97
C GLU A 113 -7.00 -9.21 13.92
N LEU A 114 -7.17 -7.89 13.90
CA LEU A 114 -6.45 -6.97 13.02
C LEU A 114 -4.94 -7.05 13.23
N MET A 115 -4.48 -7.10 14.49
CA MET A 115 -3.06 -7.25 14.81
C MET A 115 -2.50 -8.59 14.30
N ASN A 116 -3.26 -9.67 14.44
CA ASN A 116 -2.86 -10.98 13.92
C ASN A 116 -2.80 -10.99 12.39
N MET A 117 -3.75 -10.33 11.72
CA MET A 117 -3.73 -10.15 10.27
C MET A 117 -2.50 -9.37 9.82
N GLN A 118 -2.15 -8.28 10.50
CA GLN A 118 -0.95 -7.50 10.18
C GLN A 118 0.35 -8.32 10.37
N ARG A 119 0.43 -9.12 11.44
CA ARG A 119 1.56 -10.03 11.65
C ARG A 119 1.67 -11.07 10.54
N PHE A 120 0.56 -11.58 10.08
CA PHE A 120 0.51 -12.52 8.97
C PHE A 120 0.96 -11.86 7.66
N TYR A 121 0.49 -10.66 7.33
CA TYR A 121 0.95 -9.93 6.15
C TYR A 121 2.44 -9.58 6.23
N LEU A 122 2.91 -9.20 7.41
CA LEU A 122 4.32 -8.95 7.64
C LEU A 122 5.16 -10.21 7.36
N TYR A 123 4.75 -11.35 7.90
CA TYR A 123 5.39 -12.64 7.63
C TYR A 123 5.43 -12.96 6.13
N LEU A 124 4.28 -12.82 5.45
CA LEU A 124 4.19 -13.06 4.02
C LEU A 124 5.14 -12.18 3.21
N ASN A 125 5.26 -10.90 3.54
CA ASN A 125 6.14 -9.98 2.82
C ASN A 125 7.62 -10.28 3.12
N LEU A 126 7.99 -10.48 4.39
CA LEU A 126 9.39 -10.70 4.77
C LEU A 126 9.96 -12.05 4.28
N THR A 127 9.11 -13.02 3.99
CA THR A 127 9.52 -14.35 3.51
C THR A 127 9.54 -14.50 1.99
N LYS A 128 9.16 -13.46 1.23
CA LYS A 128 9.10 -13.50 -0.24
C LYS A 128 10.41 -13.22 -0.95
N PRO A 129 11.27 -12.29 -0.50
CA PRO A 129 12.52 -12.00 -1.20
C PRO A 129 13.46 -13.21 -1.16
N LYS A 130 14.11 -13.47 -2.31
CA LYS A 130 15.02 -14.59 -2.48
C LYS A 130 16.48 -14.23 -2.20
N GLU A 131 16.87 -13.00 -2.48
CA GLU A 131 18.28 -12.56 -2.46
C GLU A 131 18.52 -11.44 -1.45
N LEU A 132 17.66 -10.41 -1.43
CA LEU A 132 17.86 -9.24 -0.60
C LEU A 132 16.59 -8.82 0.14
N LEU A 133 16.72 -8.63 1.44
CA LEU A 133 15.73 -7.97 2.28
C LEU A 133 16.39 -6.75 2.94
N SER A 134 15.96 -5.56 2.57
CA SER A 134 16.38 -4.31 3.18
C SER A 134 15.24 -3.71 4.01
N LEU A 135 15.53 -3.34 5.24
CA LEU A 135 14.57 -2.72 6.15
C LEU A 135 15.08 -1.32 6.50
N SER A 136 14.22 -0.31 6.35
CA SER A 136 14.59 1.04 6.72
C SER A 136 13.54 1.69 7.61
N TYR A 137 13.98 2.58 8.49
CA TYR A 137 13.14 3.38 9.36
C TYR A 137 13.67 4.80 9.45
N SER A 138 12.79 5.75 9.72
CA SER A 138 13.14 7.15 9.90
C SER A 138 13.42 7.45 11.36
N GLN A 139 14.39 8.34 11.63
CA GLN A 139 14.66 8.85 12.99
C GLN A 139 13.81 10.08 13.33
N SER A 140 13.27 10.74 12.30
CA SER A 140 12.33 11.86 12.45
C SER A 140 11.26 11.82 11.37
N ASN A 141 10.10 12.39 11.66
CA ASN A 141 9.05 12.59 10.68
C ASN A 141 9.24 13.91 9.92
N GLY A 142 8.37 14.18 8.93
CA GLY A 142 8.40 15.42 8.14
C GLY A 142 8.15 16.71 8.93
N ARG A 143 7.78 16.61 10.23
CA ARG A 143 7.63 17.75 11.17
C ARG A 143 8.83 17.91 12.09
N GLY A 144 9.86 17.07 11.97
CA GLY A 144 11.04 17.07 12.83
C GLY A 144 10.84 16.38 14.18
N GLU A 145 9.72 15.70 14.42
CA GLU A 145 9.48 14.93 15.64
C GLU A 145 10.25 13.61 15.59
N ALA A 146 10.85 13.20 16.71
CA ALA A 146 11.61 11.96 16.79
C ALA A 146 10.72 10.74 16.57
N CYS A 147 11.18 9.80 15.75
CA CYS A 147 10.53 8.52 15.47
C CYS A 147 11.38 7.38 16.01
N SER A 148 10.73 6.39 16.62
CA SER A 148 11.38 5.17 17.09
C SER A 148 11.25 4.05 16.05
N PRO A 149 12.27 3.17 15.93
CA PRO A 149 12.15 1.97 15.12
C PRO A 149 11.09 1.03 15.70
N ALA A 150 10.38 0.31 14.84
CA ALA A 150 9.45 -0.71 15.26
C ALA A 150 10.15 -1.85 16.04
N PHE A 151 9.43 -2.50 16.93
CA PHE A 151 9.93 -3.66 17.69
C PHE A 151 10.48 -4.79 16.77
N LEU A 152 9.99 -4.86 15.54
CA LEU A 152 10.48 -5.76 14.51
C LEU A 152 11.98 -5.63 14.29
N ILE A 153 12.53 -4.40 14.26
CA ILE A 153 13.97 -4.16 14.06
C ILE A 153 14.78 -4.81 15.19
N HIS A 154 14.34 -4.68 16.45
CA HIS A 154 14.99 -5.33 17.58
C HIS A 154 14.94 -6.85 17.49
N THR A 155 13.82 -7.39 17.04
CA THR A 155 13.66 -8.84 16.85
C THR A 155 14.61 -9.35 15.78
N ILE A 156 14.72 -8.67 14.65
CA ILE A 156 15.61 -9.05 13.55
C ILE A 156 17.08 -8.96 13.97
N LYS A 157 17.49 -7.89 14.66
CA LYS A 157 18.85 -7.76 15.21
C LYS A 157 19.20 -8.88 16.17
N ARG A 158 18.23 -9.34 16.96
CA ARG A 158 18.44 -10.50 17.86
C ARG A 158 18.60 -11.80 17.11
N LEU A 159 17.86 -12.00 16.01
CA LEU A 159 17.95 -13.19 15.17
C LEU A 159 19.24 -13.19 14.33
N PHE A 160 19.68 -12.00 13.91
CA PHE A 160 20.86 -11.80 13.07
C PHE A 160 21.87 -10.84 13.72
N PRO A 161 22.66 -11.30 14.74
CA PRO A 161 23.54 -10.40 15.51
C PRO A 161 24.66 -9.76 14.69
N LYS A 162 24.98 -10.29 13.52
CA LYS A 162 26.00 -9.73 12.62
C LYS A 162 25.46 -8.63 11.70
N LEU A 163 24.16 -8.38 11.72
CA LEU A 163 23.54 -7.37 10.88
C LEU A 163 23.97 -5.98 11.32
N LYS A 164 24.53 -5.21 10.38
CA LYS A 164 24.96 -3.84 10.62
C LYS A 164 23.83 -2.89 10.23
N GLU A 165 23.70 -1.84 11.01
CA GLU A 165 22.81 -0.71 10.73
C GLU A 165 23.63 0.41 10.13
N THR A 166 23.22 0.90 8.97
CA THR A 166 23.86 2.01 8.28
C THR A 166 22.93 3.22 8.28
N ARG A 167 23.52 4.41 8.31
CA ARG A 167 22.79 5.68 8.24
C ARG A 167 22.88 6.19 6.80
N ALA A 168 21.72 6.44 6.18
CA ALA A 168 21.65 6.96 4.82
C ALA A 168 22.05 8.44 4.70
N ASP A 169 22.09 9.16 5.85
CA ASP A 169 22.46 10.58 5.93
C ASP A 169 23.98 10.83 6.10
N GLN A 170 24.77 9.76 6.11
CA GLN A 170 26.23 9.88 6.21
C GLN A 170 26.86 10.26 4.84
N PRO A 171 27.91 11.11 4.82
CA PRO A 171 28.56 11.52 3.56
C PRO A 171 29.05 10.36 2.71
N GLU A 172 29.46 9.26 3.33
CA GLU A 172 29.93 8.06 2.63
C GLU A 172 28.79 7.37 1.86
N SER A 173 27.57 7.33 2.40
CA SER A 173 26.42 6.77 1.69
C SER A 173 25.88 7.72 0.60
N GLN A 174 26.12 9.01 0.72
CA GLN A 174 25.79 9.98 -0.34
C GLN A 174 26.69 9.83 -1.55
N MET A 175 27.95 9.48 -1.36
CA MET A 175 28.88 9.20 -2.48
C MET A 175 28.48 7.93 -3.26
N GLU A 176 27.92 6.93 -2.62
CA GLU A 176 27.40 5.73 -3.30
C GLU A 176 26.20 6.05 -4.22
N LEU A 177 25.43 7.09 -3.90
CA LEU A 177 24.32 7.56 -4.74
C LEU A 177 24.81 8.27 -6.03
N LEU A 178 26.06 8.67 -6.09
CA LEU A 178 26.65 9.37 -7.24
C LEU A 178 27.28 8.41 -8.27
N GLU A 179 27.19 7.10 -8.09
CA GLU A 179 27.83 6.11 -8.97
C GLU A 179 27.24 6.06 -10.38
N THR A 180 26.05 6.62 -10.62
CA THR A 180 25.49 6.68 -11.97
C THR A 180 25.49 8.10 -12.53
N PRO A 181 25.88 8.30 -13.82
CA PRO A 181 25.90 9.63 -14.44
C PRO A 181 24.55 10.37 -14.41
N GLY A 182 23.44 9.64 -14.30
CA GLY A 182 22.09 10.22 -14.20
C GLY A 182 21.79 10.82 -12.82
N THR A 183 22.26 10.21 -11.74
CA THR A 183 22.04 10.70 -10.37
C THR A 183 22.96 11.87 -10.00
N SER A 184 24.15 11.98 -10.62
CA SER A 184 25.05 13.10 -10.37
C SER A 184 24.54 14.45 -10.88
N LEU A 185 23.60 14.45 -11.84
CA LEU A 185 23.00 15.68 -12.39
C LEU A 185 21.88 16.27 -11.51
N GLU A 186 21.29 15.49 -10.62
CA GLU A 186 20.25 15.97 -9.68
C GLU A 186 20.84 16.68 -8.45
N TYR A 187 22.15 16.53 -8.19
CA TYR A 187 22.84 17.10 -7.01
C TYR A 187 23.83 18.22 -7.37
N LEU A 188 23.89 18.65 -8.64
CA LEU A 188 24.61 19.81 -9.14
C LEU A 188 23.68 21.03 -9.34
#